data_74634f979ba873c4b8e3632d6c2d41e2
#
_entry.id   74634f979ba873c4b8e3632d6c2d41e2
#
_cell.length_a   1.000
_cell.length_b   1.000
_cell.length_c   1.000
_cell.angle_alpha   90.00
_cell.angle_beta   90.00
_cell.angle_gamma   90.00
#
_symmetry.space_group_name_H-M   'P 1'
#
loop_
_entity.id
_entity.type
_entity.pdbx_description
1 polymer ?
#
loop_
_entity_poly.entity_id
_entity_poly.type
_entity_poly.pdbx_seq_one_letter_code
_entity_poly.pdbx_strand_id
1 'polypeptide(L)'
;RELWGEHKNIKNKNSINSLLKDLPKEWDNYDTIIGEPTVLNRPSWIKLFKHGKIAMLRNYKEIFNSKFSIRFQFDMYHGNGALDKAIKLLPEKDQQDFNHYVRNNHQFNQGNMFISKSSRIIDSYFSEVFDWLNNCESIFGFDLKGYNKIRMYTFLAERFLPYWFKKYTKVLEWPVVYCDIHKNYEQNKI
;
A
#
# COMPACT_ATOMS: atom_id res chain seq x y z
N ARG A 1 -9.85 10.84 13.48
CA ARG A 1 -9.25 10.46 12.19
C ARG A 1 -9.23 8.93 12.07
N GLU A 2 -10.39 8.36 11.82
CA GLU A 2 -10.56 6.96 11.46
C GLU A 2 -10.31 6.80 9.96
N LEU A 3 -9.06 6.69 9.54
CA LEU A 3 -8.77 6.61 8.10
C LEU A 3 -8.27 5.25 7.62
N TRP A 4 -7.97 4.32 8.51
CA TRP A 4 -7.29 3.09 8.09
C TRP A 4 -7.67 1.95 9.02
N GLY A 5 -8.27 0.91 8.52
CA GLY A 5 -8.54 -0.41 9.06
C GLY A 5 -8.57 -0.60 10.60
N GLU A 6 -9.13 -1.68 11.04
CA GLU A 6 -9.09 -2.06 12.46
C GLU A 6 -7.64 -2.14 12.94
N HIS A 7 -7.18 -1.09 13.64
CA HIS A 7 -5.90 -1.09 14.28
C HIS A 7 -5.95 -2.12 15.42
N LYS A 8 -5.16 -3.15 15.35
CA LYS A 8 -4.87 -3.99 16.50
C LYS A 8 -4.14 -3.12 17.53
N ASN A 9 -4.87 -2.51 18.43
CA ASN A 9 -4.30 -1.72 19.51
C ASN A 9 -3.43 -2.63 20.38
N ILE A 10 -2.15 -2.32 20.47
CA ILE A 10 -1.30 -2.90 21.53
C ILE A 10 -1.79 -2.33 22.83
N LYS A 11 -2.38 -3.19 23.66
CA LYS A 11 -2.93 -2.79 24.96
C LYS A 11 -1.86 -2.58 26.03
N ASN A 12 -0.59 -2.91 25.75
CA ASN A 12 0.47 -2.91 26.77
C ASN A 12 1.84 -2.60 26.19
N LYS A 13 2.57 -1.65 26.78
CA LYS A 13 3.93 -1.25 26.42
C LYS A 13 4.94 -2.43 26.47
N ASN A 14 4.71 -3.38 27.37
CA ASN A 14 5.56 -4.58 27.48
C ASN A 14 5.43 -5.51 26.27
N SER A 15 4.28 -5.51 25.60
CA SER A 15 4.07 -6.28 24.37
C SER A 15 4.87 -5.72 23.20
N ILE A 16 5.10 -4.39 23.15
CA ILE A 16 5.94 -3.74 22.13
C ILE A 16 7.39 -4.16 22.32
N ASN A 17 7.89 -4.10 23.55
CA ASN A 17 9.28 -4.48 23.85
C ASN A 17 9.55 -5.96 23.58
N SER A 18 8.55 -6.85 23.74
CA SER A 18 8.69 -8.27 23.43
C SER A 18 8.67 -8.56 21.92
N LEU A 19 7.97 -7.75 21.12
CA LEU A 19 7.91 -7.91 19.67
C LEU A 19 9.21 -7.50 18.95
N LEU A 20 10.04 -6.67 19.57
CA LEU A 20 11.24 -6.11 18.98
C LEU A 20 12.55 -6.72 19.52
N LYS A 21 12.48 -7.65 20.46
CA LYS A 21 13.71 -8.18 21.09
C LYS A 21 14.48 -9.12 20.20
N ASP A 22 13.81 -10.01 19.50
CA ASP A 22 14.42 -11.02 18.63
C ASP A 22 13.68 -11.11 17.31
N LEU A 23 14.42 -11.31 16.23
CA LEU A 23 13.83 -11.59 14.92
C LEU A 23 13.18 -12.98 14.97
N PRO A 24 11.92 -13.12 14.54
CA PRO A 24 11.26 -14.42 14.49
C PRO A 24 12.04 -15.40 13.60
N LYS A 25 12.31 -16.61 14.09
CA LYS A 25 13.03 -17.64 13.31
C LYS A 25 12.33 -18.00 12.00
N GLU A 26 11.01 -17.83 11.94
CA GLU A 26 10.23 -18.05 10.73
C GLU A 26 10.70 -17.17 9.56
N TRP A 27 11.19 -15.94 9.85
CA TRP A 27 11.71 -15.02 8.83
C TRP A 27 12.93 -15.56 8.09
N ASP A 28 13.65 -16.53 8.69
CA ASP A 28 14.86 -17.10 8.09
C ASP A 28 14.62 -17.79 6.74
N ASN A 29 13.40 -18.22 6.50
CA ASN A 29 13.02 -18.93 5.28
C ASN A 29 12.56 -17.99 4.14
N TYR A 30 12.61 -16.67 4.32
CA TYR A 30 12.11 -15.68 3.37
C TYR A 30 13.17 -14.62 3.05
N ASP A 31 13.08 -14.08 1.84
CA ASP A 31 13.99 -13.04 1.36
C ASP A 31 13.56 -11.66 1.87
N THR A 32 12.25 -11.48 1.98
CA THR A 32 11.64 -10.19 2.32
C THR A 32 10.40 -10.35 3.19
N ILE A 33 10.27 -9.48 4.16
CA ILE A 33 9.09 -9.36 5.02
C ILE A 33 8.38 -8.05 4.66
N ILE A 34 7.08 -8.12 4.41
CA ILE A 34 6.22 -6.95 4.18
C ILE A 34 5.05 -6.95 5.17
N GLY A 35 4.38 -5.82 5.34
CA GLY A 35 3.20 -5.75 6.20
C GLY A 35 2.05 -6.64 5.71
N GLU A 36 1.18 -7.10 6.61
CA GLU A 36 -0.04 -7.84 6.27
C GLU A 36 -0.96 -7.02 5.32
N PRO A 37 -1.72 -7.67 4.43
CA PRO A 37 -2.57 -6.96 3.49
C PRO A 37 -3.83 -6.40 4.16
N THR A 38 -4.26 -5.24 3.69
CA THR A 38 -5.53 -4.62 4.08
C THR A 38 -6.56 -4.80 2.99
N VAL A 39 -7.74 -5.27 3.36
CA VAL A 39 -8.87 -5.46 2.44
C VAL A 39 -9.51 -4.11 2.08
N LEU A 40 -9.76 -3.90 0.81
CA LEU A 40 -10.37 -2.69 0.27
C LEU A 40 -11.90 -2.82 0.26
N ASN A 41 -12.50 -2.67 1.43
CA ASN A 41 -13.96 -2.67 1.54
C ASN A 41 -14.58 -1.46 0.85
N ARG A 42 -15.74 -1.66 0.25
CA ARG A 42 -16.51 -0.58 -0.34
C ARG A 42 -16.84 0.48 0.72
N PRO A 43 -16.49 1.75 0.50
CA PRO A 43 -16.90 2.84 1.39
C PRO A 43 -18.40 3.07 1.31
N SER A 44 -18.96 3.82 2.26
CA SER A 44 -20.36 4.22 2.23
C SER A 44 -20.71 4.97 0.94
N TRP A 45 -21.96 4.89 0.49
CA TRP A 45 -22.46 5.61 -0.70
C TRP A 45 -22.18 7.12 -0.63
N ILE A 46 -22.28 7.71 0.55
CA ILE A 46 -21.97 9.13 0.76
C ILE A 46 -20.51 9.43 0.40
N LYS A 47 -19.57 8.60 0.85
CA LYS A 47 -18.14 8.75 0.52
C LYS A 47 -17.89 8.54 -0.98
N LEU A 48 -18.57 7.59 -1.60
CA LEU A 48 -18.48 7.33 -3.04
C LEU A 48 -18.94 8.55 -3.84
N PHE A 49 -20.11 9.12 -3.53
CA PHE A 49 -20.61 10.29 -4.23
C PHE A 49 -19.78 11.56 -3.96
N LYS A 50 -19.20 11.68 -2.78
CA LYS A 50 -18.34 12.83 -2.43
C LYS A 50 -16.99 12.81 -3.14
N HIS A 51 -16.34 11.64 -3.20
CA HIS A 51 -14.94 11.53 -3.63
C HIS A 51 -14.75 10.72 -4.91
N GLY A 52 -15.71 9.92 -5.30
CA GLY A 52 -15.55 8.88 -6.31
C GLY A 52 -16.41 9.01 -7.56
N LYS A 53 -17.11 10.14 -7.80
CA LYS A 53 -18.05 10.27 -8.94
C LYS A 53 -17.42 9.84 -10.29
N ILE A 54 -16.24 10.37 -10.60
CA ILE A 54 -15.56 10.05 -11.86
C ILE A 54 -14.99 8.63 -11.83
N ALA A 55 -14.46 8.19 -10.68
CA ALA A 55 -13.97 6.83 -10.50
C ALA A 55 -15.10 5.79 -10.66
N MET A 56 -16.33 6.10 -10.21
CA MET A 56 -17.50 5.25 -10.40
C MET A 56 -17.86 5.06 -11.88
N LEU A 57 -17.83 6.13 -12.67
CA LEU A 57 -18.10 6.05 -14.11
C LEU A 57 -17.08 5.13 -14.79
N ARG A 58 -15.83 5.24 -14.42
CA ARG A 58 -14.74 4.45 -15.00
C ARG A 58 -14.73 2.99 -14.53
N ASN A 59 -15.21 2.73 -13.34
CA ASN A 59 -15.24 1.42 -12.70
C ASN A 59 -16.68 0.93 -12.41
N TYR A 60 -17.61 1.27 -13.27
CA TYR A 60 -19.05 1.02 -13.07
C TYR A 60 -19.40 -0.45 -12.74
N LYS A 61 -18.62 -1.41 -13.23
CA LYS A 61 -18.81 -2.84 -12.96
C LYS A 61 -18.52 -3.20 -11.50
N GLU A 62 -17.73 -2.40 -10.80
CA GLU A 62 -17.28 -2.68 -9.42
C GLU A 62 -18.11 -1.95 -8.34
N ILE A 63 -18.94 -0.95 -8.72
CA ILE A 63 -19.62 -0.09 -7.74
C ILE A 63 -20.57 -0.82 -6.79
N PHE A 64 -21.10 -1.97 -7.22
CA PHE A 64 -21.99 -2.80 -6.41
C PHE A 64 -21.25 -3.91 -5.66
N ASN A 65 -19.95 -4.11 -5.91
CA ASN A 65 -19.16 -5.10 -5.20
C ASN A 65 -18.94 -4.67 -3.74
N SER A 66 -18.86 -5.64 -2.85
CA SER A 66 -18.53 -5.40 -1.43
C SER A 66 -17.08 -4.95 -1.24
N LYS A 67 -16.21 -5.27 -2.19
CA LYS A 67 -14.79 -4.92 -2.19
C LYS A 67 -14.43 -4.26 -3.51
N PHE A 68 -13.54 -3.26 -3.43
CA PHE A 68 -13.01 -2.56 -4.60
C PHE A 68 -11.65 -3.10 -5.01
N SER A 69 -11.35 -3.00 -6.32
CA SER A 69 -9.99 -3.24 -6.79
C SER A 69 -9.02 -2.14 -6.30
N ILE A 70 -7.74 -2.46 -6.27
CA ILE A 70 -6.67 -1.48 -5.98
C ILE A 70 -6.78 -0.29 -6.93
N ARG A 71 -7.05 -0.57 -8.21
CA ARG A 71 -7.23 0.46 -9.24
C ARG A 71 -8.40 1.40 -8.92
N PHE A 72 -9.57 0.87 -8.56
CA PHE A 72 -10.73 1.69 -8.21
C PHE A 72 -10.44 2.57 -7.00
N GLN A 73 -9.85 1.99 -5.97
CA GLN A 73 -9.47 2.72 -4.76
C GLN A 73 -8.48 3.86 -5.08
N PHE A 74 -7.50 3.61 -5.95
CA PHE A 74 -6.55 4.63 -6.39
C PHE A 74 -7.24 5.75 -7.17
N ASP A 75 -8.08 5.41 -8.15
CA ASP A 75 -8.86 6.37 -8.95
C ASP A 75 -9.72 7.28 -8.06
N MET A 76 -10.29 6.72 -7.00
CA MET A 76 -11.17 7.45 -6.08
C MET A 76 -10.42 8.50 -5.25
N TYR A 77 -9.21 8.20 -4.79
CA TYR A 77 -8.52 9.03 -3.81
C TYR A 77 -7.31 9.78 -4.36
N HIS A 78 -6.59 9.23 -5.32
CA HIS A 78 -5.26 9.74 -5.67
C HIS A 78 -5.17 10.32 -7.09
N GLY A 79 -6.21 10.17 -7.89
CA GLY A 79 -6.28 10.74 -9.23
C GLY A 79 -6.82 9.76 -10.25
N ASN A 80 -7.98 10.09 -10.80
CA ASN A 80 -8.68 9.26 -11.75
C ASN A 80 -7.82 9.02 -13.01
N GLY A 81 -7.50 7.75 -13.30
CA GLY A 81 -6.68 7.34 -14.42
C GLY A 81 -5.17 7.57 -14.26
N ALA A 82 -4.72 8.13 -13.13
CA ALA A 82 -3.30 8.37 -12.92
C ALA A 82 -2.52 7.05 -12.80
N LEU A 83 -3.07 6.04 -12.11
CA LEU A 83 -2.43 4.73 -12.01
C LEU A 83 -2.25 4.06 -13.37
N ASP A 84 -3.25 4.10 -14.26
CA ASP A 84 -3.12 3.51 -15.59
C ASP A 84 -2.07 4.24 -16.47
N LYS A 85 -1.93 5.56 -16.31
CA LYS A 85 -0.87 6.32 -16.96
C LYS A 85 0.50 5.94 -16.41
N ALA A 86 0.62 5.84 -15.10
CA ALA A 86 1.86 5.44 -14.44
C ALA A 86 2.29 4.02 -14.84
N ILE A 87 1.37 3.07 -14.95
CA ILE A 87 1.67 1.69 -15.37
C ILE A 87 2.34 1.66 -16.76
N LYS A 88 1.93 2.52 -17.67
CA LYS A 88 2.53 2.59 -19.02
C LYS A 88 3.98 3.06 -19.02
N LEU A 89 4.46 3.58 -17.91
CA LEU A 89 5.84 4.05 -17.74
C LEU A 89 6.74 3.04 -17.04
N LEU A 90 6.18 1.92 -16.59
CA LEU A 90 6.96 0.78 -16.10
C LEU A 90 7.75 0.13 -17.24
N PRO A 91 8.82 -0.62 -16.91
CA PRO A 91 9.43 -1.55 -17.86
C PRO A 91 8.37 -2.49 -18.45
N GLU A 92 8.48 -2.81 -19.73
CA GLU A 92 7.47 -3.62 -20.46
C GLU A 92 7.18 -4.95 -19.77
N LYS A 93 8.22 -5.57 -19.21
CA LYS A 93 8.12 -6.82 -18.42
C LYS A 93 7.14 -6.77 -17.24
N ASP A 94 6.83 -5.56 -16.74
CA ASP A 94 5.99 -5.36 -15.55
C ASP A 94 4.63 -4.73 -15.86
N GLN A 95 4.47 -4.10 -17.02
CA GLN A 95 3.25 -3.36 -17.34
C GLN A 95 2.00 -4.25 -17.29
N GLN A 96 2.04 -5.41 -17.95
CA GLN A 96 0.89 -6.31 -18.05
C GLN A 96 0.57 -6.92 -16.68
N ASP A 97 1.57 -7.44 -16.00
CA ASP A 97 1.41 -8.12 -14.71
C ASP A 97 0.93 -7.17 -13.63
N PHE A 98 1.50 -5.96 -13.56
CA PHE A 98 1.09 -4.97 -12.58
C PHE A 98 -0.31 -4.41 -12.88
N ASN A 99 -0.65 -4.23 -14.17
CA ASN A 99 -2.03 -3.87 -14.55
C ASN A 99 -3.03 -4.95 -14.13
N HIS A 100 -2.69 -6.23 -14.35
CA HIS A 100 -3.51 -7.36 -13.87
C HIS A 100 -3.63 -7.35 -12.36
N TYR A 101 -2.52 -7.16 -11.65
CA TYR A 101 -2.47 -7.12 -10.18
C TYR A 101 -3.42 -6.05 -9.61
N VAL A 102 -3.35 -4.80 -10.09
CA VAL A 102 -4.15 -3.70 -9.53
C VAL A 102 -5.64 -3.79 -9.88
N ARG A 103 -6.00 -4.50 -10.94
CA ARG A 103 -7.40 -4.67 -11.36
C ARG A 103 -8.10 -5.83 -10.68
N ASN A 104 -7.37 -6.89 -10.33
CA ASN A 104 -7.97 -8.14 -9.85
C ASN A 104 -7.78 -8.37 -8.34
N ASN A 105 -6.94 -7.57 -7.67
CA ASN A 105 -6.79 -7.68 -6.24
C ASN A 105 -7.65 -6.66 -5.50
N HIS A 106 -8.30 -7.14 -4.43
CA HIS A 106 -9.14 -6.36 -3.53
C HIS A 106 -8.48 -6.13 -2.17
N GLN A 107 -7.18 -6.33 -2.10
CA GLN A 107 -6.35 -6.08 -0.94
C GLN A 107 -4.92 -5.79 -1.38
N PHE A 108 -4.19 -5.04 -0.58
CA PHE A 108 -2.76 -4.80 -0.78
C PHE A 108 -2.08 -4.49 0.55
N ASN A 109 -0.76 -4.66 0.59
CA ASN A 109 0.05 -4.43 1.77
C ASN A 109 0.33 -2.92 1.85
N GLN A 110 -0.27 -2.26 2.85
CA GLN A 110 -0.17 -0.81 3.03
C GLN A 110 1.18 -0.40 3.63
N GLY A 111 1.58 0.81 3.28
CA GLY A 111 2.84 1.40 3.72
C GLY A 111 4.03 0.99 2.85
N ASN A 112 4.99 1.89 2.76
CA ASN A 112 6.25 1.63 2.04
C ASN A 112 7.27 1.04 3.02
N MET A 113 6.89 -0.05 3.70
CA MET A 113 7.70 -0.69 4.73
C MET A 113 8.00 -2.14 4.36
N PHE A 114 9.27 -2.49 4.43
CA PHE A 114 9.72 -3.86 4.25
C PHE A 114 11.03 -4.10 5.01
N ILE A 115 11.35 -5.35 5.23
CA ILE A 115 12.63 -5.80 5.77
C ILE A 115 13.16 -6.84 4.79
N SER A 116 14.41 -6.69 4.36
CA SER A 116 15.08 -7.68 3.50
C SER A 116 16.46 -8.00 4.05
N LYS A 117 16.89 -9.25 3.89
CA LYS A 117 18.21 -9.73 4.29
C LYS A 117 19.30 -9.35 3.30
N SER A 118 18.94 -9.03 2.08
CA SER A 118 19.86 -8.83 0.97
C SER A 118 19.88 -7.36 0.54
N SER A 119 21.01 -6.70 0.66
CA SER A 119 21.23 -5.37 0.10
C SER A 119 20.98 -5.35 -1.41
N ARG A 120 21.34 -6.42 -2.13
CA ARG A 120 21.08 -6.54 -3.56
C ARG A 120 19.60 -6.46 -3.90
N ILE A 121 18.72 -7.09 -3.09
CA ILE A 121 17.27 -7.01 -3.29
C ILE A 121 16.80 -5.58 -3.04
N ILE A 122 17.30 -4.94 -1.98
CA ILE A 122 16.97 -3.55 -1.62
C ILE A 122 17.37 -2.60 -2.75
N ASP A 123 18.60 -2.71 -3.23
CA ASP A 123 19.14 -1.87 -4.30
C ASP A 123 18.36 -2.07 -5.62
N SER A 124 18.02 -3.32 -5.96
CA SER A 124 17.23 -3.62 -7.16
C SER A 124 15.83 -3.01 -7.08
N TYR A 125 15.15 -3.14 -5.93
CA TYR A 125 13.84 -2.55 -5.74
C TYR A 125 13.89 -1.02 -5.83
N PHE A 126 14.83 -0.38 -5.13
CA PHE A 126 14.93 1.07 -5.13
C PHE A 126 15.31 1.62 -6.50
N SER A 127 16.22 0.96 -7.23
CA SER A 127 16.53 1.36 -8.61
C SER A 127 15.25 1.34 -9.46
N GLU A 128 14.52 0.21 -9.49
CA GLU A 128 13.33 0.09 -10.33
C GLU A 128 12.21 1.05 -9.92
N VAL A 129 11.92 1.20 -8.64
CA VAL A 129 10.84 2.08 -8.18
C VAL A 129 11.17 3.56 -8.40
N PHE A 130 12.41 3.99 -8.17
CA PHE A 130 12.77 5.40 -8.37
C PHE A 130 12.87 5.76 -9.84
N ASP A 131 13.39 4.89 -10.70
CA ASP A 131 13.39 5.08 -12.15
C ASP A 131 11.96 5.23 -12.68
N TRP A 132 11.05 4.38 -12.21
CA TRP A 132 9.64 4.50 -12.57
C TRP A 132 9.00 5.80 -12.07
N LEU A 133 9.25 6.19 -10.82
CA LEU A 133 8.69 7.43 -10.25
C LEU A 133 9.25 8.67 -10.95
N ASN A 134 10.52 8.68 -11.35
CA ASN A 134 11.11 9.74 -12.16
C ASN A 134 10.41 9.86 -13.53
N ASN A 135 10.11 8.72 -14.15
CA ASN A 135 9.32 8.73 -15.38
C ASN A 135 7.90 9.27 -15.15
N CYS A 136 7.28 8.94 -14.03
CA CYS A 136 5.97 9.48 -13.64
C CYS A 136 6.02 11.00 -13.41
N GLU A 137 7.10 11.53 -12.86
CA GLU A 137 7.30 12.97 -12.66
C GLU A 137 7.23 13.74 -13.96
N SER A 138 7.78 13.22 -15.05
CA SER A 138 7.75 13.85 -16.37
C SER A 138 6.32 14.08 -16.90
N ILE A 139 5.34 13.28 -16.42
CA ILE A 139 3.94 13.37 -16.86
C ILE A 139 3.07 14.14 -15.85
N PHE A 140 3.29 13.91 -14.56
CA PHE A 140 2.41 14.47 -13.50
C PHE A 140 2.96 15.76 -12.89
N GLY A 141 4.27 15.96 -12.90
CA GLY A 141 4.95 17.10 -12.25
C GLY A 141 4.75 17.12 -10.74
N PHE A 142 5.18 18.19 -10.10
CA PHE A 142 5.00 18.40 -8.65
C PHE A 142 3.90 19.43 -8.31
N ASP A 143 3.33 20.09 -9.31
CA ASP A 143 2.32 21.15 -9.09
C ASP A 143 0.92 20.56 -8.80
N LEU A 144 0.89 19.56 -7.91
CA LEU A 144 -0.31 18.82 -7.54
C LEU A 144 -0.97 19.50 -6.34
N LYS A 145 -2.29 19.77 -6.45
CA LYS A 145 -3.06 20.42 -5.38
C LYS A 145 -3.91 19.41 -4.60
N GLY A 146 -3.89 19.56 -3.28
CA GLY A 146 -4.65 18.73 -2.35
C GLY A 146 -3.87 17.52 -1.84
N TYR A 147 -4.07 17.20 -0.56
CA TYR A 147 -3.30 16.20 0.19
C TYR A 147 -3.08 14.86 -0.54
N ASN A 148 -4.14 14.32 -1.11
CA ASN A 148 -4.07 13.00 -1.77
C ASN A 148 -3.31 13.03 -3.10
N LYS A 149 -3.31 14.16 -3.80
CA LYS A 149 -2.59 14.33 -5.06
C LYS A 149 -1.11 14.66 -4.84
N ILE A 150 -0.80 15.55 -3.90
CA ILE A 150 0.59 15.89 -3.53
C ILE A 150 1.39 14.62 -3.15
N ARG A 151 0.72 13.63 -2.55
CA ARG A 151 1.33 12.36 -2.15
C ARG A 151 1.19 11.25 -3.19
N MET A 152 0.84 11.57 -4.43
CA MET A 152 0.55 10.55 -5.45
C MET A 152 1.72 9.59 -5.66
N TYR A 153 2.95 10.09 -5.71
CA TYR A 153 4.16 9.26 -5.87
C TYR A 153 4.33 8.26 -4.73
N THR A 154 4.10 8.69 -3.49
CA THR A 154 4.10 7.79 -2.33
C THR A 154 3.06 6.69 -2.47
N PHE A 155 1.87 7.02 -2.98
CA PHE A 155 0.80 6.06 -3.17
C PHE A 155 1.03 5.14 -4.39
N LEU A 156 1.72 5.61 -5.43
CA LEU A 156 2.18 4.75 -6.52
C LEU A 156 3.19 3.73 -6.01
N ALA A 157 4.22 4.17 -5.30
CA ALA A 157 5.21 3.29 -4.70
C ALA A 157 4.58 2.25 -3.76
N GLU A 158 3.59 2.66 -2.94
CA GLU A 158 2.88 1.80 -2.01
C GLU A 158 2.11 0.66 -2.71
N ARG A 159 1.61 0.86 -3.94
CA ARG A 159 0.96 -0.20 -4.73
C ARG A 159 1.97 -1.07 -5.45
N PHE A 160 3.09 -0.49 -5.84
CA PHE A 160 4.15 -1.22 -6.56
C PHE A 160 4.94 -2.14 -5.63
N LEU A 161 5.20 -1.72 -4.39
CA LEU A 161 5.98 -2.47 -3.40
C LEU A 161 5.53 -3.93 -3.25
N PRO A 162 4.25 -4.23 -2.85
CA PRO A 162 3.83 -5.62 -2.65
C PRO A 162 3.81 -6.42 -3.95
N TYR A 163 3.53 -5.80 -5.08
CA TYR A 163 3.62 -6.45 -6.38
C TYR A 163 5.05 -6.87 -6.69
N TRP A 164 5.99 -5.93 -6.59
CA TRP A 164 7.40 -6.16 -6.93
C TRP A 164 8.01 -7.27 -6.05
N PHE A 165 7.88 -7.15 -4.73
CA PHE A 165 8.44 -8.15 -3.83
C PHE A 165 7.82 -9.54 -4.03
N LYS A 166 6.51 -9.65 -4.20
CA LYS A 166 5.82 -10.93 -4.46
C LYS A 166 6.22 -11.56 -5.80
N LYS A 167 6.58 -10.76 -6.79
CA LYS A 167 7.03 -11.25 -8.10
C LYS A 167 8.48 -11.70 -8.09
N TYR A 168 9.35 -10.99 -7.40
CA TYR A 168 10.80 -11.15 -7.54
C TYR A 168 11.50 -11.78 -6.33
N THR A 169 10.79 -11.96 -5.21
CA THR A 169 11.38 -12.51 -3.98
C THR A 169 10.43 -13.48 -3.29
N LYS A 170 10.96 -14.26 -2.34
CA LYS A 170 10.15 -15.09 -1.45
C LYS A 170 9.69 -14.24 -0.27
N VAL A 171 8.42 -13.85 -0.27
CA VAL A 171 7.84 -12.90 0.68
C VAL A 171 7.12 -13.60 1.83
N LEU A 172 7.29 -13.07 3.05
CA LEU A 172 6.41 -13.33 4.18
C LEU A 172 5.61 -12.06 4.50
N GLU A 173 4.30 -12.20 4.65
CA GLU A 173 3.42 -11.15 5.17
C GLU A 173 3.39 -11.23 6.70
N TRP A 174 3.66 -10.10 7.37
CA TRP A 174 3.76 -10.05 8.82
C TRP A 174 2.83 -8.99 9.40
N PRO A 175 2.20 -9.26 10.56
CA PRO A 175 1.30 -8.30 11.21
C PRO A 175 1.96 -6.95 11.44
N VAL A 176 1.28 -5.87 11.06
CA VAL A 176 1.71 -4.50 11.33
C VAL A 176 1.05 -4.02 12.60
N VAL A 177 1.87 -3.57 13.52
CA VAL A 177 1.41 -3.05 14.80
C VAL A 177 1.56 -1.54 14.83
N TYR A 178 0.43 -0.85 15.07
CA TYR A 178 0.40 0.60 15.19
C TYR A 178 0.36 1.00 16.66
N CYS A 179 1.32 1.85 17.07
CA CYS A 179 1.36 2.42 18.40
C CYS A 179 1.20 3.93 18.32
N ASP A 180 0.30 4.47 19.15
CA ASP A 180 0.24 5.89 19.39
C ASP A 180 1.17 6.24 20.56
N ILE A 181 2.32 6.81 20.24
CA ILE A 181 3.34 7.20 21.23
C ILE A 181 2.87 8.30 22.19
N HIS A 182 1.81 9.02 21.83
CA HIS A 182 1.24 10.09 22.66
C HIS A 182 0.15 9.58 23.62
N LYS A 183 -0.34 8.36 23.42
CA LYS A 183 -1.21 7.73 24.41
C LYS A 183 -0.36 7.14 25.52
N ASN A 184 -0.51 7.70 26.72
CA ASN A 184 -0.05 7.04 27.92
C ASN A 184 -0.80 5.71 28.04
N TYR A 185 -0.15 4.62 27.70
CA TYR A 185 -0.63 3.28 27.99
C TYR A 185 -0.44 3.06 29.51
N GLU A 186 -1.21 3.80 30.30
CA GLU A 186 -1.23 3.57 31.75
C GLU A 186 -1.72 2.16 32.02
N GLN A 187 -0.96 1.53 32.87
CA GLN A 187 -1.23 0.22 33.42
C GLN A 187 -2.65 0.19 33.97
N ASN A 188 -3.57 -0.49 33.29
CA ASN A 188 -4.73 -1.01 34.03
C ASN A 188 -4.19 -2.03 35.01
N LYS A 189 -4.04 -1.62 36.26
CA LYS A 189 -3.88 -2.50 37.41
C LYS A 189 -5.07 -3.45 37.40
N ILE A 190 -4.76 -4.74 37.25
CA ILE A 190 -5.65 -5.82 37.69
C ILE A 190 -5.52 -5.93 39.19
#